data_9c0e114df8ac8d898f6215bf302bd74d
#
_entry.id   9c0e114df8ac8d898f6215bf302bd74d
#
_cell.length_a   1.000
_cell.length_b   1.000
_cell.length_c   1.000
_cell.angle_alpha   90.00
_cell.angle_beta   90.00
_cell.angle_gamma   90.00
#
_symmetry.space_group_name_H-M   'P 1'
#
loop_
_entity.id
_entity.type
_entity.pdbx_description
1 polymer ?
#
loop_
_entity_poly.entity_id
_entity_poly.type
_entity_poly.pdbx_seq_one_letter_code
_entity_poly.pdbx_strand_id
1 'polypeptide(L)'
;MKSEEFDVIIVGGGPIGSIASLLLSKKGLSVCLIEKNASPYPFPRGIALNGFTMGVIEELLGEKWPDFDYTTAIEVGYVLGKDRMNEPFGKMQPPVIDGEILDLDHYGFINWFNQPQLERLLRAKIEDDGGIEALYGHEALVLWEDEKNYITIQNNSTGDTKTLSSDYLIGADGGGS
;
A
#
# COMPACT_ATOMS: atom_id res chain seq x y z
N MET A 1 -10.67 -22.24 -21.52
CA MET A 1 -10.26 -22.41 -20.11
C MET A 1 -11.14 -21.47 -19.30
N LYS A 2 -11.76 -21.92 -18.19
CA LYS A 2 -12.45 -20.99 -17.31
C LYS A 2 -11.37 -20.10 -16.67
N SER A 3 -11.49 -18.77 -16.81
CA SER A 3 -10.68 -17.81 -16.05
C SER A 3 -11.05 -17.93 -14.57
N GLU A 4 -10.07 -17.84 -13.69
CA GLU A 4 -10.34 -17.62 -12.26
C GLU A 4 -10.96 -16.23 -12.13
N GLU A 5 -12.06 -16.14 -11.41
CA GLU A 5 -12.88 -14.92 -11.33
C GLU A 5 -12.85 -14.33 -9.92
N PHE A 6 -12.68 -13.01 -9.84
CA PHE A 6 -12.65 -12.23 -8.60
C PHE A 6 -13.59 -11.02 -8.72
N ASP A 7 -14.02 -10.47 -7.60
CA ASP A 7 -14.70 -9.18 -7.60
C ASP A 7 -13.71 -8.07 -7.98
N VAL A 8 -12.48 -8.13 -7.44
CA VAL A 8 -11.45 -7.11 -7.69
C VAL A 8 -10.08 -7.76 -7.93
N ILE A 9 -9.40 -7.31 -8.97
CA ILE A 9 -7.98 -7.58 -9.19
C ILE A 9 -7.18 -6.31 -8.90
N ILE A 10 -6.09 -6.42 -8.13
CA ILE A 10 -5.18 -5.32 -7.82
C ILE A 10 -3.80 -5.67 -8.37
N VAL A 11 -3.23 -4.77 -9.18
CA VAL A 11 -1.88 -4.91 -9.72
C VAL A 11 -0.93 -4.02 -8.94
N GLY A 12 0.04 -4.65 -8.27
CA GLY A 12 1.03 -3.98 -7.41
C GLY A 12 0.81 -4.26 -5.93
N GLY A 13 1.72 -5.01 -5.31
CA GLY A 13 1.71 -5.43 -3.90
C GLY A 13 2.54 -4.54 -2.97
N GLY A 14 2.75 -3.27 -3.34
CA GLY A 14 3.30 -2.25 -2.46
C GLY A 14 2.30 -1.82 -1.36
N PRO A 15 2.63 -0.79 -0.54
CA PRO A 15 1.76 -0.38 0.56
C PRO A 15 0.33 -0.07 0.14
N ILE A 16 0.15 0.62 -1.00
CA ILE A 16 -1.18 1.02 -1.49
C ILE A 16 -2.01 -0.21 -1.88
N GLY A 17 -1.46 -1.10 -2.72
CA GLY A 17 -2.19 -2.31 -3.15
C GLY A 17 -2.48 -3.26 -2.00
N SER A 18 -1.54 -3.42 -1.07
CA SER A 18 -1.72 -4.25 0.12
C SER A 18 -2.81 -3.71 1.06
N ILE A 19 -2.82 -2.40 1.31
CA ILE A 19 -3.88 -1.75 2.11
C ILE A 19 -5.24 -1.87 1.41
N ALA A 20 -5.28 -1.60 0.08
CA ALA A 20 -6.51 -1.72 -0.69
C ALA A 20 -7.09 -3.14 -0.66
N SER A 21 -6.24 -4.18 -0.83
CA SER A 21 -6.69 -5.57 -0.77
C SER A 21 -7.31 -5.92 0.58
N LEU A 22 -6.68 -5.55 1.68
CA LEU A 22 -7.21 -5.80 3.02
C LEU A 22 -8.54 -5.06 3.28
N LEU A 23 -8.64 -3.80 2.86
CA LEU A 23 -9.86 -3.02 3.01
C LEU A 23 -11.03 -3.58 2.19
N LEU A 24 -10.77 -4.05 0.97
CA LEU A 24 -11.79 -4.63 0.10
C LEU A 24 -12.21 -6.03 0.57
N SER A 25 -11.27 -6.88 0.99
CA SER A 25 -11.57 -8.16 1.61
C SER A 25 -12.42 -8.00 2.87
N LYS A 26 -12.11 -7.02 3.72
CA LYS A 26 -12.92 -6.68 4.91
C LYS A 26 -14.36 -6.25 4.58
N LYS A 27 -14.62 -5.83 3.33
CA LYS A 27 -15.95 -5.55 2.79
C LYS A 27 -16.66 -6.80 2.25
N GLY A 28 -16.03 -7.96 2.29
CA GLY A 28 -16.55 -9.23 1.80
C GLY A 28 -16.34 -9.48 0.32
N LEU A 29 -15.46 -8.70 -0.35
CA LEU A 29 -15.11 -8.89 -1.75
C LEU A 29 -13.99 -9.95 -1.88
N SER A 30 -14.07 -10.77 -2.92
CA SER A 30 -12.99 -11.66 -3.34
C SER A 30 -11.93 -10.85 -4.09
N VAL A 31 -10.69 -10.86 -3.59
CA VAL A 31 -9.60 -10.02 -4.09
C VAL A 31 -8.44 -10.87 -4.59
N CYS A 32 -7.92 -10.55 -5.79
CA CYS A 32 -6.65 -11.06 -6.27
C CYS A 32 -5.61 -9.95 -6.26
N LEU A 33 -4.52 -10.12 -5.52
CA LEU A 33 -3.39 -9.19 -5.47
C LEU A 33 -2.23 -9.77 -6.30
N ILE A 34 -1.80 -9.04 -7.33
CA ILE A 34 -0.72 -9.44 -8.23
C ILE A 34 0.50 -8.56 -7.93
N GLU A 35 1.64 -9.17 -7.63
CA GLU A 35 2.89 -8.45 -7.39
C GLU A 35 4.06 -9.18 -8.08
N LYS A 36 4.79 -8.44 -8.91
CA LYS A 36 5.90 -9.01 -9.70
C LYS A 36 7.09 -9.48 -8.88
N ASN A 37 7.30 -8.88 -7.70
CA ASN A 37 8.39 -9.26 -6.81
C ASN A 37 7.92 -10.30 -5.80
N ALA A 38 8.65 -11.40 -5.68
CA ALA A 38 8.36 -12.44 -4.70
C ALA A 38 8.56 -11.94 -3.25
N SER A 39 9.46 -10.99 -3.04
CA SER A 39 9.75 -10.39 -1.73
C SER A 39 9.54 -8.87 -1.74
N PRO A 40 9.24 -8.23 -0.61
CA PRO A 40 9.22 -6.79 -0.49
C PRO A 40 10.55 -6.15 -0.93
N TYR A 41 10.46 -4.96 -1.52
CA TYR A 41 11.65 -4.20 -1.88
C TYR A 41 12.44 -3.84 -0.60
N PRO A 42 13.76 -4.09 -0.54
CA PRO A 42 14.51 -4.00 0.71
C PRO A 42 14.81 -2.55 1.17
N PHE A 43 14.63 -1.56 0.30
CA PHE A 43 14.91 -0.16 0.61
C PHE A 43 13.64 0.67 0.68
N PRO A 44 13.56 1.67 1.60
CA PRO A 44 12.41 2.54 1.69
C PRO A 44 12.32 3.45 0.45
N ARG A 45 11.11 3.57 -0.11
CA ARG A 45 10.75 4.54 -1.14
C ARG A 45 9.87 5.65 -0.57
N GLY A 46 9.19 5.37 0.54
CA GLY A 46 8.46 6.31 1.36
C GLY A 46 9.01 6.29 2.79
N ILE A 47 9.05 7.44 3.44
CA ILE A 47 9.64 7.59 4.77
C ILE A 47 8.67 8.21 5.77
N ALA A 48 7.55 8.74 5.32
CA ALA A 48 6.61 9.45 6.20
C ALA A 48 5.15 9.15 5.84
N LEU A 49 4.33 9.04 6.86
CA LEU A 49 2.87 8.87 6.78
C LEU A 49 2.19 9.97 7.59
N ASN A 50 1.02 10.42 7.16
CA ASN A 50 0.17 11.29 7.96
C ASN A 50 -0.62 10.48 9.00
N GLY A 51 -1.19 11.17 10.00
CA GLY A 51 -1.93 10.54 11.09
C GLY A 51 -3.14 9.74 10.63
N PHE A 52 -3.88 10.23 9.62
CA PHE A 52 -5.01 9.50 9.05
C PHE A 52 -4.60 8.13 8.50
N THR A 53 -3.51 8.09 7.72
CA THR A 53 -2.99 6.82 7.17
C THR A 53 -2.51 5.89 8.29
N MET A 54 -1.93 6.44 9.36
CA MET A 54 -1.53 5.65 10.53
C MET A 54 -2.73 4.95 11.18
N GLY A 55 -3.85 5.65 11.38
CA GLY A 55 -5.08 5.06 11.91
C GLY A 55 -5.63 3.92 11.04
N VAL A 56 -5.59 4.08 9.72
CA VAL A 56 -6.00 3.00 8.79
C VAL A 56 -5.07 1.78 8.93
N ILE A 57 -3.75 2.00 9.01
CA ILE A 57 -2.78 0.91 9.14
C ILE A 57 -2.94 0.21 10.50
N GLU A 58 -3.15 0.94 11.60
CA GLU A 58 -3.42 0.37 12.92
C GLU A 58 -4.64 -0.55 12.88
N GLU A 59 -5.75 -0.07 12.30
CA GLU A 59 -6.98 -0.86 12.18
C GLU A 59 -6.75 -2.15 11.38
N LEU A 60 -5.95 -2.09 10.31
CA LEU A 60 -5.64 -3.25 9.47
C LEU A 60 -4.68 -4.22 10.14
N LEU A 61 -3.63 -3.74 10.79
CA LEU A 61 -2.65 -4.58 11.47
C LEU A 61 -3.24 -5.22 12.73
N GLY A 62 -4.12 -4.53 13.46
CA GLY A 62 -4.75 -5.03 14.67
C GLY A 62 -3.71 -5.51 15.69
N GLU A 63 -3.72 -6.81 16.04
CA GLU A 63 -2.79 -7.39 17.00
C GLU A 63 -1.30 -7.28 16.58
N LYS A 64 -1.01 -7.11 15.29
CA LYS A 64 0.35 -6.90 14.76
C LYS A 64 0.79 -5.43 14.81
N TRP A 65 -0.09 -4.51 15.24
CA TRP A 65 0.25 -3.09 15.34
C TRP A 65 1.47 -2.79 16.23
N PRO A 66 1.66 -3.43 17.40
CA PRO A 66 2.83 -3.20 18.23
C PRO A 66 4.16 -3.57 17.58
N ASP A 67 4.14 -4.38 16.52
CA ASP A 67 5.32 -4.79 15.76
C ASP A 67 5.74 -3.74 14.71
N PHE A 68 4.94 -2.69 14.53
CA PHE A 68 5.22 -1.63 13.56
C PHE A 68 5.96 -0.47 14.21
N ASP A 69 7.22 -0.28 13.82
CA ASP A 69 8.08 0.80 14.33
C ASP A 69 7.81 2.09 13.56
N TYR A 70 7.46 3.13 14.31
CA TYR A 70 7.32 4.48 13.80
C TYR A 70 7.74 5.53 14.83
N THR A 71 7.97 6.75 14.36
CA THR A 71 8.29 7.90 15.23
C THR A 71 7.47 9.09 14.77
N THR A 72 6.65 9.63 15.66
CA THR A 72 5.88 10.85 15.42
C THR A 72 6.80 12.07 15.42
N ALA A 73 6.75 12.87 14.35
CA ALA A 73 7.48 14.12 14.26
C ALA A 73 6.79 15.19 15.10
N ILE A 74 7.53 15.81 16.01
CA ILE A 74 7.06 16.94 16.83
C ILE A 74 6.99 18.20 15.97
N GLU A 75 7.98 18.40 15.11
CA GLU A 75 8.11 19.58 14.24
C GLU A 75 8.86 19.19 12.96
N VAL A 76 8.42 19.72 11.83
CA VAL A 76 9.11 19.59 10.54
C VAL A 76 9.38 20.96 9.97
N GLY A 77 10.64 21.28 9.73
CA GLY A 77 11.09 22.55 9.17
C GLY A 77 11.76 22.39 7.80
N TYR A 78 11.65 23.41 6.97
CA TYR A 78 12.36 23.52 5.70
C TYR A 78 13.63 24.32 5.87
N VAL A 79 14.77 23.80 5.42
CA VAL A 79 16.07 24.45 5.50
C VAL A 79 16.72 24.58 4.12
N LEU A 80 17.52 25.62 3.92
CA LEU A 80 18.30 25.85 2.70
C LEU A 80 19.71 25.29 2.87
N GLY A 81 19.90 24.01 2.53
CA GLY A 81 21.19 23.33 2.60
C GLY A 81 21.59 22.89 4.01
N LYS A 82 22.57 22.01 4.08
CA LYS A 82 23.04 21.39 5.31
C LYS A 82 23.66 22.37 6.32
N ASP A 83 24.21 23.47 5.83
CA ASP A 83 24.90 24.46 6.67
C ASP A 83 23.93 25.40 7.41
N ARG A 84 22.63 25.31 7.11
CA ARG A 84 21.56 26.12 7.72
C ARG A 84 20.50 25.28 8.42
N MET A 85 20.85 24.11 8.90
CA MET A 85 19.89 23.20 9.56
C MET A 85 19.23 23.80 10.81
N ASN A 86 19.89 24.78 11.46
CA ASN A 86 19.35 25.48 12.62
C ASN A 86 18.55 26.76 12.28
N GLU A 87 18.44 27.08 10.99
CA GLU A 87 17.75 28.27 10.48
C GLU A 87 16.65 27.89 9.49
N PRO A 88 15.55 27.26 9.92
CA PRO A 88 14.47 26.89 9.02
C PRO A 88 13.80 28.15 8.46
N PHE A 89 13.62 28.21 7.13
CA PHE A 89 12.90 29.31 6.47
C PHE A 89 11.38 29.12 6.48
N GLY A 90 10.92 27.94 6.87
CA GLY A 90 9.49 27.61 6.99
C GLY A 90 9.31 26.35 7.81
N LYS A 91 8.11 26.21 8.37
CA LYS A 91 7.67 25.02 9.08
C LYS A 91 6.49 24.40 8.36
N MET A 92 6.44 23.07 8.33
CA MET A 92 5.27 22.37 7.89
C MET A 92 4.16 22.57 8.91
N GLN A 93 3.01 23.03 8.46
CA GLN A 93 1.84 23.24 9.32
C GLN A 93 0.82 22.14 9.04
N PRO A 94 0.09 21.67 10.07
CA PRO A 94 -1.08 20.83 9.86
C PRO A 94 -2.09 21.54 8.94
N PRO A 95 -2.87 20.78 8.15
CA PRO A 95 -3.95 21.36 7.35
C PRO A 95 -4.94 22.14 8.24
N VAL A 96 -5.40 23.27 7.72
CA VAL A 96 -6.45 24.08 8.35
C VAL A 96 -7.71 23.97 7.49
N ILE A 97 -8.81 23.52 8.08
CA ILE A 97 -10.13 23.43 7.44
C ILE A 97 -11.08 24.29 8.24
N ASP A 98 -11.79 25.22 7.56
CA ASP A 98 -12.74 26.16 8.18
C ASP A 98 -12.15 26.99 9.34
N GLY A 99 -10.85 27.27 9.30
CA GLY A 99 -10.15 28.06 10.30
C GLY A 99 -9.67 27.26 11.53
N GLU A 100 -9.95 25.98 11.59
CA GLU A 100 -9.48 25.08 12.63
C GLU A 100 -8.34 24.21 12.11
N ILE A 101 -7.31 24.01 12.96
CA ILE A 101 -6.25 23.05 12.69
C ILE A 101 -6.88 21.67 12.72
N LEU A 102 -6.73 20.91 11.62
CA LEU A 102 -7.20 19.54 11.56
C LEU A 102 -6.45 18.72 12.64
N ASP A 103 -7.18 18.30 13.66
CA ASP A 103 -6.68 17.33 14.61
C ASP A 103 -6.56 15.99 13.90
N LEU A 104 -5.33 15.60 13.60
CA LEU A 104 -5.01 14.37 12.87
C LEU A 104 -4.85 13.19 13.82
N ASP A 105 -5.73 13.11 14.80
CA ASP A 105 -5.75 12.05 15.79
C ASP A 105 -4.47 11.96 16.65
N HIS A 106 -4.41 10.92 17.48
CA HIS A 106 -3.34 10.62 18.35
C HIS A 106 -1.95 10.40 17.67
N TYR A 107 -1.92 10.21 16.34
CA TYR A 107 -0.68 10.03 15.58
C TYR A 107 -0.01 11.34 15.15
N GLY A 108 -0.65 12.48 15.33
CA GLY A 108 -0.11 13.78 14.90
C GLY A 108 -0.01 13.90 13.37
N PHE A 109 0.79 14.89 12.91
CA PHE A 109 0.79 15.28 11.49
C PHE A 109 1.66 14.40 10.60
N ILE A 110 2.87 14.04 11.05
CA ILE A 110 3.83 13.22 10.29
C ILE A 110 4.44 12.16 11.18
N ASN A 111 4.51 10.94 10.64
CA ASN A 111 5.13 9.79 11.28
C ASN A 111 6.18 9.18 10.36
N TRP A 112 7.42 9.15 10.83
CA TRP A 112 8.51 8.47 10.14
C TRP A 112 8.38 6.97 10.36
N PHE A 113 8.57 6.18 9.29
CA PHE A 113 8.39 4.73 9.36
C PHE A 113 9.38 3.97 8.48
N ASN A 114 9.48 2.67 8.73
CA ASN A 114 10.25 1.73 7.92
C ASN A 114 9.32 1.03 6.91
N GLN A 115 9.30 1.49 5.64
CA GLN A 115 8.43 0.92 4.62
C GLN A 115 8.62 -0.59 4.41
N PRO A 116 9.85 -1.16 4.32
CA PRO A 116 10.01 -2.61 4.22
C PRO A 116 9.42 -3.40 5.39
N GLN A 117 9.42 -2.84 6.60
CA GLN A 117 8.77 -3.48 7.75
C GLN A 117 7.24 -3.46 7.59
N LEU A 118 6.67 -2.30 7.22
CA LEU A 118 5.24 -2.19 6.96
C LEU A 118 4.79 -3.19 5.89
N GLU A 119 5.51 -3.28 4.77
CA GLU A 119 5.16 -4.22 3.71
C GLU A 119 5.20 -5.68 4.17
N ARG A 120 6.15 -6.06 5.03
CA ARG A 120 6.17 -7.42 5.63
C ARG A 120 4.95 -7.67 6.53
N LEU A 121 4.58 -6.70 7.36
CA LEU A 121 3.42 -6.84 8.25
C LEU A 121 2.11 -6.92 7.46
N LEU A 122 1.95 -6.09 6.42
CA LEU A 122 0.79 -6.13 5.52
C LEU A 122 0.71 -7.47 4.77
N ARG A 123 1.83 -7.99 4.23
CA ARG A 123 1.86 -9.32 3.59
C ARG A 123 1.46 -10.43 4.55
N ALA A 124 1.96 -10.41 5.77
CA ALA A 124 1.57 -11.38 6.78
C ALA A 124 0.06 -11.32 7.12
N LYS A 125 -0.54 -10.12 7.09
CA LYS A 125 -1.99 -9.97 7.25
C LYS A 125 -2.76 -10.50 6.03
N ILE A 126 -2.26 -10.27 4.82
CA ILE A 126 -2.85 -10.77 3.58
C ILE A 126 -2.81 -12.30 3.53
N GLU A 127 -1.70 -12.93 3.96
CA GLU A 127 -1.55 -14.38 4.03
C GLU A 127 -2.53 -15.02 5.03
N ASP A 128 -2.87 -14.31 6.11
CA ASP A 128 -3.84 -14.75 7.12
C ASP A 128 -5.30 -14.50 6.68
N ASP A 129 -5.53 -13.72 5.60
CA ASP A 129 -6.86 -13.31 5.13
C ASP A 129 -7.41 -14.29 4.08
N GLY A 130 -8.53 -14.95 4.40
CA GLY A 130 -9.15 -15.95 3.52
C GLY A 130 -9.87 -15.40 2.29
N GLY A 131 -10.03 -14.07 2.17
CA GLY A 131 -10.69 -13.39 1.05
C GLY A 131 -9.73 -12.87 -0.02
N ILE A 132 -8.41 -13.01 0.21
CA ILE A 132 -7.38 -12.49 -0.69
C ILE A 132 -6.53 -13.62 -1.27
N GLU A 133 -6.48 -13.72 -2.60
CA GLU A 133 -5.48 -14.53 -3.30
C GLU A 133 -4.29 -13.65 -3.67
N ALA A 134 -3.16 -13.83 -3.00
CA ALA A 134 -1.94 -13.06 -3.25
C ALA A 134 -0.97 -13.83 -4.16
N LEU A 135 -0.73 -13.29 -5.35
CA LEU A 135 0.14 -13.86 -6.38
C LEU A 135 1.46 -13.07 -6.43
N TYR A 136 2.34 -13.34 -5.47
CA TYR A 136 3.70 -12.78 -5.45
C TYR A 136 4.59 -13.49 -6.50
N GLY A 137 5.51 -12.75 -7.13
CA GLY A 137 6.34 -13.25 -8.21
C GLY A 137 5.60 -13.42 -9.53
N HIS A 138 4.45 -12.75 -9.69
CA HIS A 138 3.67 -12.75 -10.92
C HIS A 138 3.59 -11.36 -11.53
N GLU A 139 3.89 -11.26 -12.82
CA GLU A 139 3.86 -10.02 -13.58
C GLU A 139 2.60 -9.92 -14.44
N ALA A 140 1.96 -8.75 -14.42
CA ALA A 140 0.86 -8.42 -15.30
C ALA A 140 1.40 -8.09 -16.69
N LEU A 141 0.93 -8.80 -17.74
CA LEU A 141 1.43 -8.66 -19.11
C LEU A 141 0.47 -7.90 -20.00
N VAL A 142 -0.79 -8.29 -20.03
CA VAL A 142 -1.81 -7.76 -20.94
C VAL A 142 -3.10 -7.57 -20.18
N LEU A 143 -3.72 -6.42 -20.42
CA LEU A 143 -5.02 -6.03 -19.89
C LEU A 143 -5.97 -5.77 -21.05
N TRP A 144 -7.20 -6.23 -20.94
CA TRP A 144 -8.27 -5.84 -21.85
C TRP A 144 -9.62 -5.89 -21.14
N GLU A 145 -10.58 -5.15 -21.66
CA GLU A 145 -11.94 -5.05 -21.16
C GLU A 145 -12.91 -5.60 -22.23
N ASP A 146 -13.89 -6.38 -21.80
CA ASP A 146 -15.03 -6.84 -22.57
C ASP A 146 -16.26 -6.81 -21.64
N GLU A 147 -16.95 -7.91 -21.39
CA GLU A 147 -18.00 -7.98 -20.37
C GLU A 147 -17.44 -7.81 -18.94
N LYS A 148 -16.17 -8.16 -18.75
CA LYS A 148 -15.37 -8.00 -17.53
C LYS A 148 -13.99 -7.45 -17.86
N ASN A 149 -13.22 -7.13 -16.81
CA ASN A 149 -11.79 -6.89 -16.96
C ASN A 149 -11.04 -8.19 -16.97
N TYR A 150 -10.14 -8.36 -17.91
CA TYR A 150 -9.27 -9.52 -18.06
C TYR A 150 -7.81 -9.12 -17.94
N ILE A 151 -7.02 -9.98 -17.31
CA ILE A 151 -5.59 -9.78 -17.19
C ILE A 151 -4.85 -11.10 -17.44
N THR A 152 -3.84 -11.06 -18.31
CA THR A 152 -2.88 -12.16 -18.43
C THR A 152 -1.70 -11.88 -17.52
N ILE A 153 -1.38 -12.83 -16.68
CA ILE A 153 -0.24 -12.78 -15.76
C ILE A 153 0.77 -13.88 -16.07
N GLN A 154 2.02 -13.65 -15.74
CA GLN A 154 3.10 -14.62 -15.86
C GLN A 154 3.75 -14.87 -14.51
N ASN A 155 3.96 -16.14 -14.17
CA ASN A 155 4.81 -16.53 -13.06
C ASN A 155 6.27 -16.32 -13.45
N ASN A 156 6.99 -15.44 -12.75
CA ASN A 156 8.36 -15.06 -13.08
C ASN A 156 9.40 -16.20 -12.85
N SER A 157 9.03 -17.22 -12.07
CA SER A 157 9.92 -18.36 -11.81
C SER A 157 9.78 -19.47 -12.84
N THR A 158 8.57 -19.74 -13.33
CA THR A 158 8.29 -20.86 -14.27
C THR A 158 8.07 -20.40 -15.70
N GLY A 159 7.73 -19.13 -15.91
CA GLY A 159 7.31 -18.59 -17.20
C GLY A 159 5.87 -18.93 -17.60
N ASP A 160 5.13 -19.68 -16.78
CA ASP A 160 3.76 -20.05 -17.05
C ASP A 160 2.85 -18.82 -17.03
N THR A 161 1.88 -18.82 -17.93
CA THR A 161 0.89 -17.75 -18.01
C THR A 161 -0.50 -18.25 -17.70
N LYS A 162 -1.32 -17.42 -17.03
CA LYS A 162 -2.76 -17.63 -16.86
C LYS A 162 -3.53 -16.34 -17.07
N THR A 163 -4.81 -16.47 -17.39
CA THR A 163 -5.74 -15.35 -17.52
C THR A 163 -6.72 -15.35 -16.35
N LEU A 164 -6.87 -14.19 -15.72
CA LEU A 164 -7.81 -13.92 -14.65
C LEU A 164 -8.87 -12.94 -15.15
N SER A 165 -10.03 -12.91 -14.49
CA SER A 165 -11.09 -11.94 -14.77
C SER A 165 -11.65 -11.34 -13.50
N SER A 166 -12.15 -10.09 -13.58
CA SER A 166 -12.77 -9.40 -12.44
C SER A 166 -13.79 -8.35 -12.89
N ASP A 167 -14.67 -7.97 -11.96
CA ASP A 167 -15.58 -6.85 -12.18
C ASP A 167 -14.83 -5.52 -12.11
N TYR A 168 -13.81 -5.42 -11.26
CA TYR A 168 -12.97 -4.20 -11.10
C TYR A 168 -11.49 -4.54 -11.17
N LEU A 169 -10.72 -3.62 -11.75
CA LEU A 169 -9.26 -3.70 -11.81
C LEU A 169 -8.65 -2.41 -11.26
N ILE A 170 -7.70 -2.54 -10.33
CA ILE A 170 -7.01 -1.43 -9.68
C ILE A 170 -5.52 -1.49 -10.00
N GLY A 171 -4.97 -0.43 -10.61
CA GLY A 171 -3.54 -0.22 -10.76
C GLY A 171 -2.94 0.40 -9.50
N ALA A 172 -2.01 -0.30 -8.85
CA ALA A 172 -1.25 0.16 -7.68
C ALA A 172 0.26 -0.15 -7.82
N ASP A 173 0.74 -0.27 -9.05
CA ASP A 173 2.06 -0.74 -9.47
C ASP A 173 3.16 0.33 -9.42
N GLY A 174 2.79 1.57 -9.08
CA GLY A 174 3.70 2.67 -8.81
C GLY A 174 3.93 3.59 -9.99
N GLY A 175 4.76 4.62 -9.80
CA GLY A 175 4.98 5.69 -10.78
C GLY A 175 5.91 5.34 -11.96
N GLY A 176 6.33 4.10 -12.11
CA GLY A 176 7.26 3.66 -13.16
C GLY A 176 6.72 2.55 -14.06
N SER A 177 5.41 2.31 -13.99
CA SER A 177 4.71 1.32 -14.84
C SER A 177 4.14 1.96 -16.10
#